data_039838ab05a791f059f73ea503413238
#
_entry.id   039838ab05a791f059f73ea503413238
#
_cell.length_a   1.000
_cell.length_b   1.000
_cell.length_c   1.000
_cell.angle_alpha   90.00
_cell.angle_beta   90.00
_cell.angle_gamma   90.00
#
_symmetry.space_group_name_H-M   'P 1'
#
loop_
_entity.id
_entity.type
_entity.pdbx_description
1 polymer ?
#
loop_
_entity_poly.entity_id
_entity_poly.type
_entity_poly.pdbx_seq_one_letter_code
_entity_poly.pdbx_strand_id
1 'polypeptide(L)'
;MVTLKIHGMPPSTFTRAVRMACHEKGIDYELVPTTPGDVRPLNPFSKIPAITHGDFTLYESAAILRYLDRTFAGPKLWPDDSR
;
A
#
# COMPACT_ATOMS: atom_id res chain seq x y z
N MET A 1 18.56 -2.69 2.36
CA MET A 1 17.21 -3.18 2.04
C MET A 1 16.21 -2.05 2.11
N VAL A 2 15.33 -2.00 1.16
CA VAL A 2 14.36 -0.90 1.07
C VAL A 2 13.11 -1.24 1.88
N THR A 3 12.67 -0.30 2.70
CA THR A 3 11.49 -0.49 3.54
C THR A 3 10.25 -0.02 2.79
N LEU A 4 9.22 -0.86 2.81
CA LEU A 4 7.90 -0.47 2.31
C LEU A 4 7.22 0.40 3.37
N LYS A 5 6.77 1.57 2.98
CA LYS A 5 6.04 2.45 3.90
C LYS A 5 4.63 2.66 3.39
N ILE A 6 3.68 2.54 4.31
CA ILE A 6 2.27 2.82 4.02
C ILE A 6 1.94 4.15 4.69
N HIS A 7 1.55 5.12 3.89
CA HIS A 7 1.19 6.45 4.38
C HIS A 7 -0.33 6.53 4.45
N GLY A 8 -0.86 6.52 5.65
CA GLY A 8 -2.30 6.55 5.85
C GLY A 8 -2.65 6.57 7.32
N MET A 9 -3.92 6.39 7.63
CA MET A 9 -4.41 6.42 9.00
C MET A 9 -5.02 5.07 9.34
N PRO A 10 -4.75 4.55 10.56
CA PRO A 10 -5.26 3.23 10.95
C PRO A 10 -6.77 3.05 10.76
N PRO A 11 -7.65 4.02 11.06
CA PRO A 11 -9.08 3.81 10.87
C PRO A 11 -9.56 3.90 9.43
N SER A 12 -8.71 4.32 8.49
CA SER A 12 -9.11 4.40 7.09
C SER A 12 -9.35 3.00 6.53
N THR A 13 -10.51 2.79 5.91
CA THR A 13 -10.85 1.49 5.33
C THR A 13 -9.83 1.05 4.29
N PHE A 14 -9.40 1.96 3.42
CA PHE A 14 -8.46 1.61 2.37
C PHE A 14 -7.05 1.39 2.92
N THR A 15 -6.65 2.17 3.93
CA THR A 15 -5.38 1.94 4.59
C THR A 15 -5.36 0.56 5.23
N ARG A 16 -6.46 0.17 5.88
CA ARG A 16 -6.56 -1.15 6.49
C ARG A 16 -6.48 -2.26 5.45
N ALA A 17 -7.11 -2.06 4.29
CA ALA A 17 -7.06 -3.06 3.23
C ALA A 17 -5.63 -3.32 2.77
N VAL A 18 -4.83 -2.26 2.62
CA VAL A 18 -3.43 -2.40 2.22
C VAL A 18 -2.62 -3.09 3.31
N ARG A 19 -2.86 -2.73 4.58
CA ARG A 19 -2.17 -3.38 5.69
C ARG A 19 -2.51 -4.86 5.78
N MET A 20 -3.79 -5.20 5.58
CA MET A 20 -4.21 -6.61 5.59
C MET A 20 -3.53 -7.39 4.46
N ALA A 21 -3.42 -6.79 3.29
CA ALA A 21 -2.72 -7.43 2.19
C ALA A 21 -1.27 -7.73 2.55
N CYS A 22 -0.61 -6.79 3.21
CA CYS A 22 0.77 -7.01 3.68
C CYS A 22 0.83 -8.17 4.66
N HIS A 23 -0.12 -8.24 5.59
CA HIS A 23 -0.15 -9.34 6.55
C HIS A 23 -0.37 -10.69 5.85
N GLU A 24 -1.27 -10.72 4.86
CA GLU A 24 -1.53 -11.95 4.11
C GLU A 24 -0.30 -12.45 3.38
N LYS A 25 0.50 -11.55 2.85
CA LYS A 25 1.69 -11.91 2.08
C LYS A 25 2.94 -11.99 2.92
N GLY A 26 2.86 -11.69 4.21
CA GLY A 26 4.03 -11.69 5.07
C GLY A 26 5.02 -10.58 4.75
N ILE A 27 4.53 -9.45 4.31
CA ILE A 27 5.36 -8.30 3.96
C ILE A 27 5.55 -7.41 5.17
N ASP A 28 6.80 -7.10 5.48
CA ASP A 28 7.11 -6.13 6.52
C ASP A 28 6.93 -4.73 5.97
N TYR A 29 6.32 -3.87 6.76
CA TYR A 29 6.10 -2.50 6.37
C TYR A 29 6.14 -1.58 7.57
N GLU A 30 6.28 -0.30 7.30
CA GLU A 30 6.17 0.75 8.30
C GLU A 30 4.91 1.56 8.01
N LEU A 31 4.05 1.72 9.01
CA LEU A 31 2.89 2.60 8.85
C LEU A 31 3.31 4.01 9.26
N VAL A 32 3.17 4.95 8.32
CA VAL A 32 3.45 6.35 8.58
C VAL A 32 2.11 7.06 8.68
N PRO A 33 1.70 7.46 9.90
CA PRO A 33 0.41 8.13 10.05
C PRO A 33 0.35 9.39 9.19
N THR A 34 -0.62 9.43 8.29
CA THR A 34 -0.71 10.51 7.32
C THR A 34 -2.18 10.81 7.07
N THR A 35 -2.57 12.07 7.27
CA THR A 35 -3.94 12.49 6.95
C THR A 35 -4.08 12.70 5.45
N PRO A 36 -5.32 12.70 4.93
CA PRO A 36 -5.50 12.98 3.51
C PRO A 36 -4.88 14.30 3.06
N GLY A 37 -4.92 15.32 3.90
CA GLY A 37 -4.28 16.59 3.55
C GLY A 37 -2.77 16.49 3.48
N ASP A 38 -2.18 15.72 4.38
CA ASP A 38 -0.72 15.60 4.46
C ASP A 38 -0.16 14.68 3.38
N VAL A 39 -0.99 13.86 2.75
CA VAL A 39 -0.53 12.92 1.73
C VAL A 39 -0.35 13.58 0.37
N ARG A 40 -0.73 14.84 0.23
CA ARG A 40 -0.71 15.51 -1.06
C ARG A 40 0.62 15.42 -1.81
N PRO A 41 1.78 15.52 -1.14
CA PRO A 41 3.04 15.37 -1.87
C PRO A 41 3.20 14.01 -2.54
N LEU A 42 2.54 12.98 -2.01
CA LEU A 42 2.59 11.62 -2.56
C LEU A 42 1.41 11.33 -3.46
N ASN A 43 0.29 11.99 -3.22
CA ASN A 43 -0.94 11.78 -4.00
C ASN A 43 -1.62 13.12 -4.20
N PRO A 44 -1.58 13.67 -5.42
CA PRO A 44 -2.15 15.00 -5.66
C PRO A 44 -3.66 15.06 -5.44
N PHE A 45 -4.34 13.91 -5.37
CA PHE A 45 -5.77 13.88 -5.09
C PHE A 45 -6.06 13.89 -3.59
N SER A 46 -5.05 13.96 -2.74
CA SER A 46 -5.18 14.07 -1.29
C SER A 46 -5.98 12.92 -0.69
N LYS A 47 -5.76 11.70 -1.19
CA LYS A 47 -6.43 10.51 -0.68
C LYS A 47 -5.39 9.53 -0.14
N ILE A 48 -5.72 8.89 0.97
CA ILE A 48 -4.89 7.84 1.56
C ILE A 48 -5.52 6.49 1.22
N PRO A 49 -4.73 5.40 1.16
CA PRO A 49 -3.30 5.36 1.42
C PRO A 49 -2.45 5.68 0.20
N ALA A 50 -1.19 5.94 0.44
CA ALA A 50 -0.15 5.92 -0.56
C ALA A 50 0.98 5.05 -0.02
N ILE A 51 1.79 4.48 -0.89
CA ILE A 51 2.96 3.73 -0.45
C ILE A 51 4.22 4.32 -1.07
N THR A 52 5.31 4.15 -0.36
CA THR A 52 6.64 4.40 -0.90
C THR A 52 7.49 3.17 -0.69
N HIS A 53 8.27 2.81 -1.70
CA HIS A 53 9.15 1.66 -1.66
C HIS A 53 10.45 2.08 -2.35
N GLY A 54 11.39 2.56 -1.53
CA GLY A 54 12.55 3.24 -2.08
C GLY A 54 12.13 4.55 -2.73
N ASP A 55 12.51 4.74 -3.97
CA ASP A 55 12.15 5.93 -4.74
C ASP A 55 10.80 5.81 -5.43
N PHE A 56 10.17 4.66 -5.32
CA PHE A 56 8.89 4.41 -5.98
C PHE A 56 7.74 4.85 -5.09
N THR A 57 6.81 5.60 -5.66
CA THR A 57 5.61 6.08 -4.96
C THR A 57 4.40 5.64 -5.76
N LEU A 58 3.39 5.14 -5.04
CA LEU A 58 2.17 4.67 -5.69
C LEU A 58 0.98 5.02 -4.82
N TYR A 59 -0.09 5.44 -5.44
CA TYR A 59 -1.36 5.68 -4.77
C TYR A 59 -2.46 4.98 -5.56
N GLU A 60 -3.70 5.01 -5.08
CA GLU A 60 -4.80 4.18 -5.55
C GLU A 60 -4.70 2.79 -4.96
N SER A 61 -5.67 2.47 -4.09
CA SER A 61 -5.58 1.22 -3.35
C SER A 61 -5.55 0.00 -4.27
N ALA A 62 -6.29 0.01 -5.37
CA ALA A 62 -6.27 -1.13 -6.29
C ALA A 62 -4.90 -1.31 -6.92
N ALA A 63 -4.25 -0.21 -7.31
CA ALA A 63 -2.92 -0.27 -7.89
C ALA A 63 -1.90 -0.73 -6.84
N ILE A 64 -2.05 -0.26 -5.60
CA ILE A 64 -1.17 -0.66 -4.51
C ILE A 64 -1.28 -2.16 -4.28
N LEU A 65 -2.50 -2.69 -4.22
CA LEU A 65 -2.70 -4.11 -3.97
C LEU A 65 -2.09 -4.95 -5.09
N ARG A 66 -2.22 -4.52 -6.33
CA ARG A 66 -1.60 -5.24 -7.45
C ARG A 66 -0.09 -5.19 -7.39
N TYR A 67 0.45 -4.04 -7.01
CA TYR A 67 1.90 -3.90 -6.87
C TYR A 67 2.45 -4.87 -5.82
N LEU A 68 1.77 -4.94 -4.68
CA LEU A 68 2.19 -5.84 -3.62
C LEU A 68 2.11 -7.29 -4.07
N ASP A 69 1.05 -7.65 -4.78
CA ASP A 69 0.86 -9.02 -5.21
C ASP A 69 1.90 -9.45 -6.24
N ARG A 70 2.32 -8.54 -7.09
CA ARG A 70 3.31 -8.86 -8.13
C ARG A 70 4.75 -8.76 -7.65
N THR A 71 5.01 -7.87 -6.70
CA THR A 71 6.38 -7.54 -6.31
C THR A 71 6.90 -8.46 -5.21
N PHE A 72 6.02 -8.89 -4.31
CA PHE A 72 6.44 -9.65 -3.14
C PHE A 72 6.01 -11.10 -3.27
N ALA A 73 6.86 -12.01 -2.80
CA ALA A 73 6.54 -13.43 -2.72
C ALA A 73 5.47 -13.65 -1.66
N GLY A 74 4.91 -14.85 -1.63
CA GLY A 74 3.90 -15.23 -0.67
C GLY A 74 2.59 -15.54 -1.35
N PRO A 75 1.52 -15.79 -0.56
CA PRO A 75 0.23 -16.13 -1.13
C PRO A 75 -0.27 -15.04 -2.06
N LYS A 76 -0.87 -15.46 -3.16
CA LYS A 76 -1.43 -14.52 -4.13
C LYS A 76 -2.70 -13.89 -3.57
N LEU A 77 -2.85 -12.59 -3.81
CA LEU A 77 -4.08 -11.89 -3.43
C LEU A 77 -5.18 -12.11 -4.45
N TRP A 78 -4.80 -12.41 -5.70
CA TRP A 78 -5.73 -12.74 -6.77
C TRP A 78 -5.35 -14.10 -7.35
N PRO A 79 -6.31 -14.84 -7.89
CA PRO A 79 -5.98 -16.08 -8.62
C PRO A 79 -5.05 -15.78 -9.80
N ASP A 80 -4.19 -16.76 -10.12
CA ASP A 80 -3.24 -16.58 -11.20
C ASP A 80 -3.91 -16.35 -12.55
N ASP A 81 -5.05 -16.96 -12.76
CA ASP A 81 -5.79 -16.80 -14.01
C ASP A 81 -6.74 -15.61 -13.98
N SER A 82 -6.65 -14.81 -12.97
CA SER A 82 -7.46 -13.62 -12.83
C SER A 82 -7.14 -12.63 -13.94
N ARG A 83 -8.13 -11.99 -14.47
CA ARG A 83 -7.97 -11.01 -15.54
C ARG A 83 -8.13 -9.61 -15.02
#